data_6d1b3e6ff03e10ac23d68dce1b9bd8d9
#
_entry.id   6d1b3e6ff03e10ac23d68dce1b9bd8d9
#
_cell.length_a   1.000
_cell.length_b   1.000
_cell.length_c   1.000
_cell.angle_alpha   90.00
_cell.angle_beta   90.00
_cell.angle_gamma   90.00
#
_symmetry.space_group_name_H-M   'P 1'
#
loop_
_entity.id
_entity.type
_entity.pdbx_description
1 polymer ?
#
loop_
_entity_poly.entity_id
_entity_poly.type
_entity_poly.pdbx_seq_one_letter_code
_entity_poly.pdbx_strand_id
1 'polypeptide(L)'
;MQLAAIIVSLVLTVVGVALIARAIGQFVRYFRLGQPVPAGTRTDNPYQRSVTLVKEFLGHTRMNRWGIVGVAHWFVAIGFLTLPPTLAQAYGQLFEADWVLPVLGGFLPFEMYIEFIGVMTVIGIAVLMVIRLLNLPSRAGRKSRFTGSTAWQAYFVEYVILTIGLAIYVLRGLEGALHHVESYEAAYFASYPLVLAFKGLSVGVLQNLVYFVAMIKISTSLIWMITVSLNIDMGVAWHRFLAFPNIWFKREADGGTALGALQPMTSGGKPIDFTDPGDDDVFGVSQVEQFSWKGLLDFSTCTECGRCQSQCPAWNTGKPLSPKLLIMSLRDHAHAKAPYLLAGGGKTMEGEEKASEEQLA
;
A
#
# COMPACT_ATOMS: atom_id res chain seq x y z
N MET A 1 -2.21 -34.09 -3.59
CA MET A 1 -1.90 -32.66 -3.62
C MET A 1 -3.06 -31.80 -3.10
N GLN A 2 -4.29 -32.03 -3.57
CA GLN A 2 -5.48 -31.21 -3.28
C GLN A 2 -5.73 -30.95 -1.79
N LEU A 3 -5.81 -31.99 -0.95
CA LEU A 3 -6.08 -31.85 0.49
C LEU A 3 -5.04 -30.96 1.19
N ALA A 4 -3.76 -31.15 0.86
CA ALA A 4 -2.69 -30.30 1.42
C ALA A 4 -2.85 -28.84 0.99
N ALA A 5 -3.20 -28.59 -0.28
CA ALA A 5 -3.46 -27.25 -0.79
C ALA A 5 -4.64 -26.55 -0.07
N ILE A 6 -5.73 -27.28 0.16
CA ILE A 6 -6.90 -26.79 0.92
C ILE A 6 -6.49 -26.43 2.35
N ILE A 7 -5.85 -27.36 3.07
CA ILE A 7 -5.49 -27.16 4.49
C ILE A 7 -4.57 -25.96 4.65
N VAL A 8 -3.48 -25.89 3.87
CA VAL A 8 -2.52 -24.80 3.93
C VAL A 8 -3.19 -23.44 3.64
N SER A 9 -3.99 -23.38 2.57
CA SER A 9 -4.68 -22.15 2.18
C SER A 9 -5.68 -21.68 3.25
N LEU A 10 -6.49 -22.56 3.80
CA LEU A 10 -7.51 -22.21 4.81
C LEU A 10 -6.86 -21.79 6.14
N VAL A 11 -5.84 -22.51 6.61
CA VAL A 11 -5.11 -22.14 7.84
C VAL A 11 -4.50 -20.75 7.70
N LEU A 12 -3.78 -20.48 6.60
CA LEU A 12 -3.21 -19.15 6.36
C LEU A 12 -4.29 -18.08 6.24
N THR A 13 -5.47 -18.39 5.67
CA THR A 13 -6.60 -17.46 5.57
C THR A 13 -7.08 -17.04 6.95
N VAL A 14 -7.33 -17.98 7.85
CA VAL A 14 -7.79 -17.68 9.21
C VAL A 14 -6.78 -16.81 9.94
N VAL A 15 -5.48 -17.16 9.88
CA VAL A 15 -4.41 -16.40 10.51
C VAL A 15 -4.29 -15.00 9.89
N GLY A 16 -4.29 -14.90 8.55
CA GLY A 16 -4.17 -13.64 7.85
C GLY A 16 -5.32 -12.68 8.14
N VAL A 17 -6.56 -13.19 8.11
CA VAL A 17 -7.76 -12.38 8.42
C VAL A 17 -7.76 -11.89 9.86
N ALA A 18 -7.39 -12.74 10.82
CA ALA A 18 -7.30 -12.34 12.22
C ALA A 18 -6.25 -11.24 12.44
N LEU A 19 -5.07 -11.38 11.82
CA LEU A 19 -3.99 -10.41 11.96
C LEU A 19 -4.28 -9.08 11.27
N ILE A 20 -4.91 -9.10 10.08
CA ILE A 20 -5.27 -7.83 9.40
C ILE A 20 -6.36 -7.08 10.16
N ALA A 21 -7.34 -7.79 10.73
CA ALA A 21 -8.36 -7.17 11.58
C ALA A 21 -7.74 -6.51 12.82
N ARG A 22 -6.78 -7.18 13.48
CA ARG A 22 -5.98 -6.62 14.58
C ARG A 22 -5.23 -5.36 14.14
N ALA A 23 -4.52 -5.40 13.00
CA ALA A 23 -3.74 -4.27 12.50
C ALA A 23 -4.61 -3.05 12.17
N ILE A 24 -5.78 -3.27 11.55
CA ILE A 24 -6.76 -2.19 11.31
C ILE A 24 -7.21 -1.57 12.64
N GLY A 25 -7.52 -2.39 13.65
CA GLY A 25 -7.85 -1.92 15.00
C GLY A 25 -6.72 -1.11 15.65
N GLN A 26 -5.46 -1.48 15.42
CA GLN A 26 -4.29 -0.72 15.88
C GLN A 26 -4.22 0.66 15.18
N PHE A 27 -4.39 0.75 13.87
CA PHE A 27 -4.42 2.02 13.14
C PHE A 27 -5.55 2.94 13.60
N VAL A 28 -6.76 2.40 13.79
CA VAL A 28 -7.89 3.21 14.29
C VAL A 28 -7.58 3.81 15.66
N ARG A 29 -7.01 3.01 16.58
CA ARG A 29 -6.59 3.51 17.91
C ARG A 29 -5.47 4.53 17.79
N TYR A 30 -4.46 4.25 16.97
CA TYR A 30 -3.33 5.13 16.74
C TYR A 30 -3.75 6.49 16.19
N PHE A 31 -4.59 6.55 15.15
CA PHE A 31 -5.04 7.83 14.59
C PHE A 31 -5.90 8.64 15.59
N ARG A 32 -6.60 7.98 16.51
CA ARG A 32 -7.36 8.66 17.59
C ARG A 32 -6.49 9.34 18.64
N LEU A 33 -5.19 9.03 18.68
CA LEU A 33 -4.24 9.73 19.56
C LEU A 33 -3.92 11.15 19.09
N GLY A 34 -4.08 11.41 17.79
CA GLY A 34 -3.79 12.71 17.20
C GLY A 34 -4.81 13.78 17.58
N GLN A 35 -4.35 15.02 17.63
CA GLN A 35 -5.19 16.18 17.93
C GLN A 35 -6.30 16.35 16.89
N PRO A 36 -7.47 16.89 17.28
CA PRO A 36 -8.53 17.20 16.32
C PRO A 36 -8.05 18.28 15.33
N VAL A 37 -8.62 18.23 14.14
CA VAL A 37 -8.51 19.35 13.17
C VAL A 37 -9.75 20.23 13.29
N PRO A 38 -9.68 21.52 12.91
CA PRO A 38 -10.85 22.40 12.94
C PRO A 38 -12.03 21.79 12.19
N ALA A 39 -13.22 21.87 12.79
CA ALA A 39 -14.42 21.26 12.26
C ALA A 39 -14.68 21.73 10.81
N GLY A 40 -15.09 20.82 9.95
CA GLY A 40 -15.40 21.10 8.54
C GLY A 40 -14.19 21.22 7.61
N THR A 41 -12.99 21.52 8.10
CA THR A 41 -11.83 21.81 7.24
C THR A 41 -11.31 20.64 6.40
N ARG A 42 -11.70 19.40 6.73
CA ARG A 42 -11.28 18.18 6.04
C ARG A 42 -12.45 17.37 5.48
N THR A 43 -13.69 17.85 5.70
CA THR A 43 -14.93 17.17 5.32
C THR A 43 -15.89 18.06 4.50
N ASP A 44 -15.55 19.33 4.29
CA ASP A 44 -16.23 20.23 3.39
C ASP A 44 -16.22 19.71 1.94
N ASN A 45 -17.17 20.12 1.13
CA ASN A 45 -17.27 19.77 -0.30
C ASN A 45 -17.06 18.26 -0.60
N PRO A 46 -17.83 17.32 -0.03
CA PRO A 46 -17.60 15.89 -0.18
C PRO A 46 -17.64 15.42 -1.63
N TYR A 47 -18.43 16.04 -2.48
CA TYR A 47 -18.46 15.77 -3.91
C TYR A 47 -17.10 16.06 -4.56
N GLN A 48 -16.57 17.26 -4.35
CA GLN A 48 -15.27 17.65 -4.92
C GLN A 48 -14.13 16.80 -4.39
N ARG A 49 -14.15 16.42 -3.09
CA ARG A 49 -13.18 15.49 -2.48
C ARG A 49 -13.23 14.11 -3.13
N SER A 50 -14.43 13.61 -3.42
CA SER A 50 -14.62 12.34 -4.10
C SER A 50 -14.11 12.38 -5.55
N VAL A 51 -14.39 13.47 -6.28
CA VAL A 51 -13.84 13.69 -7.63
C VAL A 51 -12.31 13.73 -7.59
N THR A 52 -11.74 14.45 -6.63
CA THR A 52 -10.28 14.54 -6.44
C THR A 52 -9.68 13.17 -6.11
N LEU A 53 -10.33 12.41 -5.24
CA LEU A 53 -9.93 11.05 -4.91
C LEU A 53 -9.89 10.15 -6.16
N VAL A 54 -10.95 10.15 -6.96
CA VAL A 54 -11.01 9.34 -8.20
C VAL A 54 -9.89 9.75 -9.15
N LYS A 55 -9.69 11.05 -9.38
CA LYS A 55 -8.62 11.56 -10.26
C LYS A 55 -7.23 11.17 -9.78
N GLU A 56 -6.94 11.30 -8.49
CA GLU A 56 -5.59 11.07 -7.96
C GLU A 56 -5.33 9.59 -7.66
N PHE A 57 -6.33 8.85 -7.21
CA PHE A 57 -6.20 7.44 -6.84
C PHE A 57 -6.31 6.51 -8.06
N LEU A 58 -7.39 6.61 -8.84
CA LEU A 58 -7.55 5.78 -10.04
C LEU A 58 -6.77 6.34 -11.24
N GLY A 59 -6.81 7.65 -11.45
CA GLY A 59 -6.12 8.30 -12.56
C GLY A 59 -4.62 8.50 -12.34
N HIS A 60 -4.10 8.28 -11.14
CA HIS A 60 -2.68 8.46 -10.77
C HIS A 60 -2.07 9.79 -11.23
N THR A 61 -2.88 10.85 -11.33
CA THR A 61 -2.51 12.11 -11.98
C THR A 61 -1.25 12.76 -11.39
N ARG A 62 -0.95 12.53 -10.11
CA ARG A 62 0.28 13.01 -9.48
C ARG A 62 1.46 12.08 -9.71
N MET A 63 1.22 10.76 -9.71
CA MET A 63 2.28 9.76 -9.90
C MET A 63 2.73 9.71 -11.35
N ASN A 64 1.82 9.86 -12.30
CA ASN A 64 2.10 9.86 -13.74
C ASN A 64 3.03 11.00 -14.19
N ARG A 65 3.23 12.04 -13.38
CA ARG A 65 4.26 13.08 -13.62
C ARG A 65 5.69 12.51 -13.60
N TRP A 66 5.88 11.28 -13.16
CA TRP A 66 7.17 10.58 -13.17
C TRP A 66 7.36 9.70 -14.41
N GLY A 67 6.57 9.89 -15.44
CA GLY A 67 6.68 9.18 -16.72
C GLY A 67 6.59 7.67 -16.53
N ILE A 68 7.62 6.93 -16.95
CA ILE A 68 7.64 5.46 -16.93
C ILE A 68 7.32 4.89 -15.55
N VAL A 69 7.86 5.47 -14.47
CA VAL A 69 7.57 5.02 -13.09
C VAL A 69 6.08 5.16 -12.77
N GLY A 70 5.46 6.27 -13.17
CA GLY A 70 4.04 6.51 -12.95
C GLY A 70 3.16 5.53 -13.69
N VAL A 71 3.43 5.30 -14.98
CA VAL A 71 2.67 4.37 -15.83
C VAL A 71 2.83 2.93 -15.34
N ALA A 72 4.06 2.48 -15.07
CA ALA A 72 4.32 1.14 -14.54
C ALA A 72 3.61 0.93 -13.19
N HIS A 73 3.68 1.91 -12.30
CA HIS A 73 2.98 1.84 -11.01
C HIS A 73 1.46 1.86 -11.18
N TRP A 74 0.93 2.59 -12.17
CA TRP A 74 -0.51 2.60 -12.46
C TRP A 74 -1.03 1.21 -12.81
N PHE A 75 -0.35 0.48 -13.70
CA PHE A 75 -0.75 -0.89 -14.05
C PHE A 75 -0.70 -1.83 -12.83
N VAL A 76 0.34 -1.72 -11.99
CA VAL A 76 0.43 -2.49 -10.75
C VAL A 76 -0.70 -2.14 -9.78
N ALA A 77 -1.04 -0.86 -9.63
CA ALA A 77 -2.13 -0.41 -8.76
C ALA A 77 -3.51 -0.86 -9.27
N ILE A 78 -3.77 -0.73 -10.57
CA ILE A 78 -5.02 -1.22 -11.17
C ILE A 78 -5.12 -2.74 -11.06
N GLY A 79 -4.02 -3.46 -11.30
CA GLY A 79 -3.97 -4.91 -11.08
C GLY A 79 -4.33 -5.28 -9.63
N PHE A 80 -3.75 -4.59 -8.65
CA PHE A 80 -4.10 -4.82 -7.24
C PHE A 80 -5.59 -4.59 -6.93
N LEU A 81 -6.21 -3.59 -7.55
CA LEU A 81 -7.62 -3.25 -7.32
C LEU A 81 -8.60 -4.18 -8.02
N THR A 82 -8.24 -4.68 -9.21
CA THR A 82 -9.21 -5.30 -10.11
C THR A 82 -8.98 -6.79 -10.35
N LEU A 83 -7.82 -7.35 -9.95
CA LEU A 83 -7.55 -8.80 -10.01
C LEU A 83 -7.94 -9.62 -8.75
N PRO A 84 -8.48 -9.07 -7.63
CA PRO A 84 -8.95 -9.89 -6.52
C PRO A 84 -9.97 -10.98 -6.91
N PRO A 85 -10.85 -10.82 -7.92
CA PRO A 85 -11.71 -11.92 -8.39
C PRO A 85 -10.92 -13.16 -8.80
N THR A 86 -9.71 -12.99 -9.34
CA THR A 86 -8.86 -14.14 -9.69
C THR A 86 -8.31 -14.88 -8.46
N LEU A 87 -8.24 -14.21 -7.30
CA LEU A 87 -7.92 -14.87 -6.03
C LEU A 87 -9.11 -15.69 -5.54
N ALA A 88 -10.33 -15.16 -5.66
CA ALA A 88 -11.55 -15.91 -5.37
C ALA A 88 -11.66 -17.17 -6.26
N GLN A 89 -11.33 -17.04 -7.57
CA GLN A 89 -11.26 -18.20 -8.47
C GLN A 89 -10.25 -19.24 -7.98
N ALA A 90 -9.07 -18.83 -7.53
CA ALA A 90 -8.06 -19.76 -7.00
C ALA A 90 -8.56 -20.53 -5.77
N TYR A 91 -9.41 -19.94 -4.92
CA TYR A 91 -10.06 -20.68 -3.83
C TYR A 91 -11.04 -21.75 -4.35
N GLY A 92 -11.87 -21.45 -5.35
CA GLY A 92 -12.71 -22.44 -6.00
C GLY A 92 -11.90 -23.59 -6.61
N GLN A 93 -10.81 -23.25 -7.27
CA GLN A 93 -9.89 -24.19 -7.89
C GLN A 93 -9.18 -25.14 -6.90
N LEU A 94 -9.11 -24.83 -5.61
CA LEU A 94 -8.65 -25.79 -4.60
C LEU A 94 -9.59 -26.99 -4.46
N PHE A 95 -10.88 -26.82 -4.73
CA PHE A 95 -11.90 -27.87 -4.60
C PHE A 95 -12.16 -28.57 -5.93
N GLU A 96 -12.17 -27.83 -7.02
CA GLU A 96 -12.42 -28.31 -8.37
C GLU A 96 -11.49 -27.58 -9.34
N ALA A 97 -10.57 -28.31 -9.99
CA ALA A 97 -9.46 -27.71 -10.74
C ALA A 97 -9.92 -26.85 -11.95
N ASP A 98 -11.05 -27.18 -12.54
CA ASP A 98 -11.69 -26.49 -13.65
C ASP A 98 -12.78 -25.47 -13.20
N TRP A 99 -12.88 -25.21 -11.88
CA TRP A 99 -13.84 -24.26 -11.35
C TRP A 99 -13.59 -22.84 -11.90
N VAL A 100 -14.64 -22.22 -12.39
CA VAL A 100 -14.64 -20.83 -12.85
C VAL A 100 -15.54 -19.95 -11.99
N LEU A 101 -15.16 -18.70 -11.84
CA LEU A 101 -15.90 -17.75 -11.01
C LEU A 101 -17.31 -17.52 -11.61
N PRO A 102 -18.40 -17.77 -10.85
CA PRO A 102 -19.75 -17.54 -11.33
C PRO A 102 -19.92 -16.11 -11.88
N VAL A 103 -20.69 -15.96 -12.96
CA VAL A 103 -21.01 -14.71 -13.67
C VAL A 103 -19.83 -14.10 -14.42
N LEU A 104 -18.63 -14.06 -13.81
CA LEU A 104 -17.43 -13.44 -14.42
C LEU A 104 -16.59 -14.43 -15.20
N GLY A 105 -16.47 -15.68 -14.72
CA GLY A 105 -15.78 -16.73 -15.45
C GLY A 105 -16.57 -17.11 -16.70
N GLY A 106 -15.91 -17.18 -17.86
CA GLY A 106 -16.55 -17.35 -19.15
C GLY A 106 -17.14 -16.08 -19.76
N PHE A 107 -17.11 -14.94 -19.07
CA PHE A 107 -17.44 -13.64 -19.66
C PHE A 107 -16.24 -13.08 -20.40
N LEU A 108 -16.20 -13.24 -21.70
CA LEU A 108 -15.06 -12.92 -22.57
C LEU A 108 -14.40 -11.55 -22.28
N PRO A 109 -15.14 -10.44 -22.11
CA PRO A 109 -14.51 -9.16 -21.80
C PRO A 109 -13.74 -9.17 -20.49
N PHE A 110 -14.20 -9.91 -19.47
CA PHE A 110 -13.49 -10.03 -18.19
C PHE A 110 -12.24 -10.89 -18.33
N GLU A 111 -12.30 -11.97 -19.08
CA GLU A 111 -11.16 -12.84 -19.33
C GLU A 111 -10.07 -12.12 -20.13
N MET A 112 -10.42 -11.39 -21.17
CA MET A 112 -9.49 -10.52 -21.92
C MET A 112 -8.88 -9.44 -21.01
N TYR A 113 -9.70 -8.88 -20.10
CA TYR A 113 -9.22 -7.88 -19.14
C TYR A 113 -8.19 -8.48 -18.18
N ILE A 114 -8.43 -9.67 -17.62
CA ILE A 114 -7.47 -10.38 -16.74
C ILE A 114 -6.14 -10.63 -17.48
N GLU A 115 -6.21 -11.12 -18.72
CA GLU A 115 -5.04 -11.36 -19.56
C GLU A 115 -4.22 -10.06 -19.72
N PHE A 116 -4.89 -8.97 -20.13
CA PHE A 116 -4.23 -7.70 -20.37
C PHE A 116 -3.63 -7.09 -19.10
N ILE A 117 -4.44 -6.93 -18.05
CA ILE A 117 -3.99 -6.31 -16.80
C ILE A 117 -2.99 -7.19 -16.07
N GLY A 118 -3.14 -8.52 -16.13
CA GLY A 118 -2.17 -9.46 -15.59
C GLY A 118 -0.77 -9.27 -16.20
N VAL A 119 -0.68 -9.26 -17.54
CA VAL A 119 0.58 -8.97 -18.27
C VAL A 119 1.14 -7.63 -17.88
N MET A 120 0.31 -6.58 -17.96
CA MET A 120 0.78 -5.22 -17.68
C MET A 120 1.21 -5.04 -16.23
N THR A 121 0.63 -5.80 -15.29
CA THR A 121 1.07 -5.84 -13.90
C THR A 121 2.46 -6.47 -13.78
N VAL A 122 2.70 -7.61 -14.44
CA VAL A 122 4.01 -8.29 -14.45
C VAL A 122 5.08 -7.39 -15.09
N ILE A 123 4.79 -6.80 -16.24
CA ILE A 123 5.70 -5.87 -16.90
C ILE A 123 5.95 -4.65 -16.02
N GLY A 124 4.90 -4.06 -15.47
CA GLY A 124 4.97 -2.88 -14.60
C GLY A 124 5.85 -3.12 -13.38
N ILE A 125 5.65 -4.24 -12.67
CA ILE A 125 6.47 -4.54 -11.50
C ILE A 125 7.91 -4.84 -11.87
N ALA A 126 8.17 -5.54 -12.98
CA ALA A 126 9.52 -5.80 -13.48
C ALA A 126 10.25 -4.48 -13.80
N VAL A 127 9.59 -3.54 -14.48
CA VAL A 127 10.13 -2.20 -14.75
C VAL A 127 10.46 -1.46 -13.46
N LEU A 128 9.58 -1.49 -12.45
CA LEU A 128 9.83 -0.84 -11.15
C LEU A 128 11.02 -1.48 -10.42
N MET A 129 11.15 -2.81 -10.45
CA MET A 129 12.30 -3.54 -9.88
C MET A 129 13.61 -3.14 -10.57
N VAL A 130 13.64 -3.08 -11.91
CA VAL A 130 14.83 -2.64 -12.67
C VAL A 130 15.19 -1.20 -12.31
N ILE A 131 14.21 -0.28 -12.26
CA ILE A 131 14.46 1.11 -11.88
C ILE A 131 15.02 1.20 -10.45
N ARG A 132 14.53 0.39 -9.52
CA ARG A 132 15.08 0.32 -8.17
C ARG A 132 16.53 -0.16 -8.17
N LEU A 133 16.82 -1.25 -8.89
CA LEU A 133 18.19 -1.81 -9.01
C LEU A 133 19.18 -0.79 -9.62
N LEU A 134 18.75 -0.02 -10.60
CA LEU A 134 19.59 1.03 -11.20
C LEU A 134 19.84 2.23 -10.27
N ASN A 135 18.94 2.46 -9.32
CA ASN A 135 19.00 3.58 -8.39
C ASN A 135 19.33 3.17 -6.95
N LEU A 136 19.97 2.03 -6.74
CA LEU A 136 20.41 1.60 -5.42
C LEU A 136 21.37 2.62 -4.79
N PRO A 137 21.32 2.84 -3.46
CA PRO A 137 22.30 3.69 -2.76
C PRO A 137 23.75 3.26 -3.00
N SER A 138 24.01 1.96 -3.16
CA SER A 138 25.35 1.43 -3.50
C SER A 138 25.86 1.87 -4.87
N ARG A 139 24.97 2.21 -5.81
CA ARG A 139 25.32 2.68 -7.16
C ARG A 139 25.29 4.20 -7.30
N ALA A 140 24.26 4.84 -6.76
CA ALA A 140 24.02 6.28 -6.95
C ALA A 140 24.39 7.12 -5.71
N GLY A 141 24.84 6.50 -4.62
CA GLY A 141 25.21 7.16 -3.38
C GLY A 141 24.10 8.07 -2.86
N ARG A 142 24.46 9.28 -2.47
CA ARG A 142 23.52 10.30 -1.97
C ARG A 142 22.46 10.71 -2.99
N LYS A 143 22.74 10.61 -4.30
CA LYS A 143 21.77 10.94 -5.36
C LYS A 143 20.63 9.93 -5.45
N SER A 144 20.78 8.74 -4.86
CA SER A 144 19.72 7.77 -4.79
C SER A 144 18.56 8.30 -3.93
N ARG A 145 17.37 8.32 -4.49
CA ARG A 145 16.16 8.62 -3.73
C ARG A 145 15.82 7.54 -2.68
N PHE A 146 16.44 6.36 -2.79
CA PHE A 146 16.25 5.24 -1.85
C PHE A 146 17.27 5.25 -0.69
N THR A 147 18.19 6.23 -0.62
CA THR A 147 19.12 6.37 0.50
C THR A 147 18.35 6.48 1.82
N GLY A 148 18.57 5.54 2.75
CA GLY A 148 17.88 5.44 4.03
C GLY A 148 16.47 4.82 3.99
N SER A 149 16.02 4.29 2.83
CA SER A 149 14.77 3.51 2.76
C SER A 149 14.98 2.08 3.25
N THR A 150 13.92 1.49 3.80
CA THR A 150 13.89 0.10 4.27
C THR A 150 13.77 -0.87 3.09
N ALA A 151 14.91 -1.23 2.50
CA ALA A 151 14.97 -1.92 1.21
C ALA A 151 14.23 -3.27 1.19
N TRP A 152 14.32 -4.07 2.27
CA TRP A 152 13.69 -5.40 2.31
C TRP A 152 12.17 -5.34 2.16
N GLN A 153 11.52 -4.32 2.75
CA GLN A 153 10.08 -4.12 2.66
C GLN A 153 9.64 -3.89 1.22
N ALA A 154 10.39 -3.08 0.49
CA ALA A 154 10.10 -2.79 -0.90
C ALA A 154 10.29 -4.02 -1.80
N TYR A 155 11.41 -4.75 -1.65
CA TYR A 155 11.65 -5.98 -2.40
C TYR A 155 10.62 -7.06 -2.08
N PHE A 156 10.25 -7.22 -0.82
CA PHE A 156 9.22 -8.18 -0.42
C PHE A 156 7.91 -7.91 -1.17
N VAL A 157 7.44 -6.66 -1.20
CA VAL A 157 6.21 -6.28 -1.92
C VAL A 157 6.35 -6.51 -3.42
N GLU A 158 7.49 -6.16 -4.00
CA GLU A 158 7.75 -6.33 -5.44
C GLU A 158 7.74 -7.82 -5.83
N TYR A 159 8.41 -8.69 -5.07
CA TYR A 159 8.41 -10.13 -5.31
C TYR A 159 7.04 -10.77 -5.10
N VAL A 160 6.28 -10.35 -4.09
CA VAL A 160 4.91 -10.81 -3.89
C VAL A 160 4.03 -10.51 -5.10
N ILE A 161 4.07 -9.26 -5.60
CA ILE A 161 3.27 -8.86 -6.76
C ILE A 161 3.69 -9.64 -8.02
N LEU A 162 5.00 -9.79 -8.23
CA LEU A 162 5.53 -10.58 -9.36
C LEU A 162 5.06 -12.04 -9.29
N THR A 163 5.17 -12.67 -8.12
CA THR A 163 4.76 -14.06 -7.91
C THR A 163 3.26 -14.26 -8.16
N ILE A 164 2.43 -13.35 -7.65
CA ILE A 164 0.97 -13.42 -7.86
C ILE A 164 0.64 -13.21 -9.34
N GLY A 165 1.27 -12.24 -10.02
CA GLY A 165 1.08 -12.00 -11.45
C GLY A 165 1.46 -13.22 -12.30
N LEU A 166 2.62 -13.81 -12.04
CA LEU A 166 3.05 -15.05 -12.72
C LEU A 166 2.12 -16.22 -12.43
N ALA A 167 1.64 -16.36 -11.18
CA ALA A 167 0.70 -17.42 -10.83
C ALA A 167 -0.63 -17.29 -11.58
N ILE A 168 -1.14 -16.06 -11.79
CA ILE A 168 -2.32 -15.83 -12.64
C ILE A 168 -2.07 -16.38 -14.04
N TYR A 169 -0.91 -16.07 -14.61
CA TYR A 169 -0.54 -16.50 -15.96
C TYR A 169 -0.46 -18.01 -16.09
N VAL A 170 0.21 -18.66 -15.13
CA VAL A 170 0.36 -20.12 -15.12
C VAL A 170 -0.99 -20.80 -14.95
N LEU A 171 -1.88 -20.29 -14.06
CA LEU A 171 -3.23 -20.82 -13.89
C LEU A 171 -4.04 -20.70 -15.18
N ARG A 172 -3.99 -19.56 -15.87
CA ARG A 172 -4.68 -19.37 -17.16
C ARG A 172 -4.19 -20.38 -18.22
N GLY A 173 -2.87 -20.61 -18.29
CA GLY A 173 -2.31 -21.62 -19.18
C GLY A 173 -2.79 -23.05 -18.86
N LEU A 174 -2.87 -23.40 -17.56
CA LEU A 174 -3.37 -24.70 -17.10
C LEU A 174 -4.85 -24.87 -17.35
N GLU A 175 -5.65 -23.82 -17.12
CA GLU A 175 -7.10 -23.78 -17.42
C GLU A 175 -7.36 -24.04 -18.91
N GLY A 176 -6.65 -23.32 -19.80
CA GLY A 176 -6.77 -23.49 -21.23
C GLY A 176 -6.39 -24.90 -21.68
N ALA A 177 -5.37 -25.52 -21.06
CA ALA A 177 -4.99 -26.90 -21.35
C ALA A 177 -6.03 -27.92 -20.85
N LEU A 178 -6.66 -27.69 -19.68
CA LEU A 178 -7.76 -28.52 -19.15
C LEU A 178 -9.02 -28.43 -20.00
N HIS A 179 -9.35 -27.25 -20.52
CA HIS A 179 -10.51 -27.02 -21.39
C HIS A 179 -10.25 -27.42 -22.85
N HIS A 180 -9.09 -28.03 -23.15
CA HIS A 180 -8.74 -28.48 -24.49
C HIS A 180 -8.80 -27.37 -25.55
N VAL A 181 -8.33 -26.16 -25.22
CA VAL A 181 -8.24 -25.06 -26.17
C VAL A 181 -7.27 -25.44 -27.30
N GLU A 182 -7.82 -25.75 -28.49
CA GLU A 182 -7.06 -26.27 -29.62
C GLU A 182 -6.45 -25.19 -30.49
N SER A 183 -7.09 -24.04 -30.53
CA SER A 183 -6.68 -22.88 -31.35
C SER A 183 -6.55 -21.64 -30.47
N TYR A 184 -5.92 -20.60 -31.01
CA TYR A 184 -5.85 -19.30 -30.36
C TYR A 184 -7.24 -18.73 -30.10
N GLU A 185 -7.53 -18.42 -28.84
CA GLU A 185 -8.75 -17.76 -28.39
C GLU A 185 -8.41 -16.43 -27.73
N ALA A 186 -9.29 -15.43 -27.94
CA ALA A 186 -9.11 -14.10 -27.35
C ALA A 186 -9.07 -14.13 -25.80
N ALA A 187 -9.73 -15.11 -25.18
CA ALA A 187 -9.71 -15.32 -23.75
C ALA A 187 -8.34 -15.72 -23.17
N TYR A 188 -7.42 -16.22 -24.03
CA TYR A 188 -6.09 -16.71 -23.65
C TYR A 188 -4.98 -16.02 -24.44
N PHE A 189 -5.21 -14.82 -24.98
CA PHE A 189 -4.31 -14.21 -25.97
C PHE A 189 -2.85 -14.08 -25.49
N ALA A 190 -2.63 -13.92 -24.21
CA ALA A 190 -1.30 -13.76 -23.64
C ALA A 190 -0.79 -15.05 -22.97
N SER A 191 -1.67 -15.87 -22.41
CA SER A 191 -1.33 -17.15 -21.77
C SER A 191 -1.30 -18.34 -22.75
N TYR A 192 -1.69 -18.16 -24.02
CA TYR A 192 -1.72 -19.21 -25.03
C TYR A 192 -0.40 -19.99 -25.21
N PRO A 193 0.80 -19.36 -25.16
CA PRO A 193 2.05 -20.12 -25.15
C PRO A 193 2.16 -21.13 -24.02
N LEU A 194 1.60 -20.83 -22.84
CA LEU A 194 1.56 -21.75 -21.70
C LEU A 194 0.52 -22.86 -21.92
N VAL A 195 -0.64 -22.55 -22.54
CA VAL A 195 -1.59 -23.58 -22.98
C VAL A 195 -0.90 -24.62 -23.85
N LEU A 196 -0.15 -24.19 -24.85
CA LEU A 196 0.61 -25.10 -25.74
C LEU A 196 1.66 -25.91 -24.98
N ALA A 197 2.34 -25.29 -24.02
CA ALA A 197 3.35 -25.98 -23.21
C ALA A 197 2.76 -27.07 -22.31
N PHE A 198 1.52 -26.88 -21.85
CA PHE A 198 0.83 -27.82 -20.95
C PHE A 198 -0.07 -28.84 -21.67
N LYS A 199 -0.42 -28.60 -22.92
CA LYS A 199 -1.37 -29.42 -23.72
C LYS A 199 -1.05 -30.92 -23.76
N GLY A 200 0.23 -31.30 -23.67
CA GLY A 200 0.67 -32.69 -23.70
C GLY A 200 0.59 -33.43 -22.35
N LEU A 201 0.21 -32.75 -21.28
CA LEU A 201 0.15 -33.33 -19.94
C LEU A 201 -1.18 -34.09 -19.74
N SER A 202 -1.14 -35.16 -18.94
CA SER A 202 -2.37 -35.87 -18.57
C SER A 202 -3.26 -35.00 -17.65
N VAL A 203 -4.58 -35.19 -17.71
CA VAL A 203 -5.57 -34.47 -16.92
C VAL A 203 -5.23 -34.50 -15.43
N GLY A 204 -4.83 -35.65 -14.90
CA GLY A 204 -4.45 -35.73 -13.48
C GLY A 204 -3.21 -34.92 -13.09
N VAL A 205 -2.26 -34.76 -14.02
CA VAL A 205 -1.09 -33.87 -13.80
C VAL A 205 -1.53 -32.42 -13.86
N LEU A 206 -2.34 -32.04 -14.84
CA LEU A 206 -2.88 -30.68 -14.95
C LEU A 206 -3.64 -30.26 -13.71
N GLN A 207 -4.56 -31.09 -13.22
CA GLN A 207 -5.32 -30.84 -11.99
C GLN A 207 -4.41 -30.63 -10.78
N ASN A 208 -3.40 -31.52 -10.59
CA ASN A 208 -2.46 -31.35 -9.49
C ASN A 208 -1.61 -30.07 -9.60
N LEU A 209 -1.26 -29.66 -10.81
CA LEU A 209 -0.57 -28.37 -11.05
C LEU A 209 -1.49 -27.18 -10.73
N VAL A 210 -2.78 -27.23 -11.08
CA VAL A 210 -3.75 -26.18 -10.71
C VAL A 210 -3.84 -26.08 -9.19
N TYR A 211 -4.03 -27.18 -8.45
CA TYR A 211 -4.06 -27.16 -6.98
C TYR A 211 -2.77 -26.57 -6.38
N PHE A 212 -1.62 -26.92 -6.93
CA PHE A 212 -0.33 -26.45 -6.46
C PHE A 212 -0.16 -24.95 -6.69
N VAL A 213 -0.43 -24.45 -7.92
CA VAL A 213 -0.25 -23.04 -8.27
C VAL A 213 -1.30 -22.16 -7.58
N ALA A 214 -2.55 -22.65 -7.46
CA ALA A 214 -3.60 -21.97 -6.69
C ALA A 214 -3.17 -21.82 -5.20
N MET A 215 -2.64 -22.87 -4.59
CA MET A 215 -2.08 -22.81 -3.23
C MET A 215 -0.95 -21.79 -3.13
N ILE A 216 0.00 -21.77 -4.07
CA ILE A 216 1.10 -20.78 -4.07
C ILE A 216 0.53 -19.37 -4.14
N LYS A 217 -0.40 -19.10 -5.05
CA LYS A 217 -1.03 -17.79 -5.23
C LYS A 217 -1.74 -17.31 -3.96
N ILE A 218 -2.55 -18.16 -3.35
CA ILE A 218 -3.25 -17.88 -2.11
C ILE A 218 -2.27 -17.69 -0.96
N SER A 219 -1.32 -18.62 -0.78
CA SER A 219 -0.32 -18.54 0.28
C SER A 219 0.53 -17.29 0.18
N THR A 220 0.98 -16.91 -1.03
CA THR A 220 1.75 -15.67 -1.25
C THR A 220 0.94 -14.44 -0.86
N SER A 221 -0.35 -14.39 -1.22
CA SER A 221 -1.24 -13.28 -0.85
C SER A 221 -1.46 -13.19 0.66
N LEU A 222 -1.58 -14.34 1.33
CA LEU A 222 -1.81 -14.40 2.78
C LEU A 222 -0.52 -14.15 3.58
N ILE A 223 0.63 -14.67 3.13
CA ILE A 223 1.95 -14.36 3.71
C ILE A 223 2.21 -12.84 3.62
N TRP A 224 1.87 -12.23 2.48
CA TRP A 224 1.92 -10.77 2.37
C TRP A 224 1.02 -10.09 3.41
N MET A 225 -0.23 -10.51 3.54
CA MET A 225 -1.20 -9.94 4.47
C MET A 225 -0.74 -10.12 5.94
N ILE A 226 -0.20 -11.29 6.30
CA ILE A 226 0.36 -11.59 7.62
C ILE A 226 1.57 -10.68 7.89
N THR A 227 2.52 -10.62 6.96
CA THR A 227 3.75 -9.82 7.11
C THR A 227 3.42 -8.34 7.30
N VAL A 228 2.52 -7.79 6.49
CA VAL A 228 2.10 -6.39 6.58
C VAL A 228 1.37 -6.11 7.91
N SER A 229 0.54 -7.04 8.38
CA SER A 229 -0.19 -6.91 9.63
C SER A 229 0.71 -6.94 10.88
N LEU A 230 1.86 -7.60 10.78
CA LEU A 230 2.88 -7.63 11.83
C LEU A 230 3.83 -6.43 11.77
N ASN A 231 3.88 -5.72 10.63
CA ASN A 231 4.76 -4.57 10.40
C ASN A 231 3.92 -3.34 10.03
N ILE A 232 3.36 -2.67 11.03
CA ILE A 232 2.48 -1.50 10.83
C ILE A 232 3.23 -0.25 10.31
N ASP A 233 4.54 -0.21 10.41
CA ASP A 233 5.45 0.80 9.85
C ASP A 233 5.76 0.58 8.38
N MET A 234 5.34 -0.54 7.80
CA MET A 234 5.59 -0.90 6.40
C MET A 234 4.74 -0.06 5.42
N GLY A 235 5.04 1.24 5.34
CA GLY A 235 4.26 2.18 4.54
C GLY A 235 4.19 1.85 3.06
N VAL A 236 5.22 1.18 2.49
CA VAL A 236 5.21 0.68 1.11
C VAL A 236 4.09 -0.34 0.85
N ALA A 237 3.62 -1.01 1.87
CA ALA A 237 2.47 -1.92 1.78
C ALA A 237 1.16 -1.23 2.22
N TRP A 238 1.19 -0.53 3.35
CA TRP A 238 0.01 0.11 3.92
C TRP A 238 -0.53 1.28 3.10
N HIS A 239 0.29 1.97 2.29
CA HIS A 239 -0.19 3.11 1.50
C HIS A 239 -1.37 2.78 0.59
N ARG A 240 -1.50 1.54 0.11
CA ARG A 240 -2.61 1.11 -0.75
C ARG A 240 -3.98 1.17 -0.08
N PHE A 241 -3.99 1.15 1.26
CA PHE A 241 -5.18 1.34 2.08
C PHE A 241 -5.26 2.78 2.63
N LEU A 242 -4.12 3.32 3.07
CA LEU A 242 -4.05 4.62 3.74
C LEU A 242 -4.04 5.81 2.75
N ALA A 243 -3.63 5.61 1.50
CA ALA A 243 -3.68 6.68 0.50
C ALA A 243 -5.12 7.13 0.22
N PHE A 244 -6.08 6.23 0.26
CA PHE A 244 -7.49 6.53 0.07
C PHE A 244 -7.99 7.61 1.06
N PRO A 245 -7.99 7.38 2.39
CA PRO A 245 -8.36 8.41 3.35
C PRO A 245 -7.39 9.61 3.31
N ASN A 246 -6.09 9.38 3.07
CA ASN A 246 -5.12 10.45 3.02
C ASN A 246 -5.43 11.47 1.92
N ILE A 247 -5.81 11.02 0.72
CA ILE A 247 -6.19 11.88 -0.40
C ILE A 247 -7.52 12.56 -0.12
N TRP A 248 -8.52 11.83 0.39
CA TRP A 248 -9.84 12.37 0.63
C TRP A 248 -9.83 13.49 1.69
N PHE A 249 -9.03 13.33 2.75
CA PHE A 249 -8.88 14.30 3.84
C PHE A 249 -7.79 15.35 3.56
N LYS A 250 -7.44 15.67 2.32
CA LYS A 250 -6.56 16.78 1.99
C LYS A 250 -7.09 18.11 2.52
N ARG A 251 -6.21 19.12 2.67
CA ARG A 251 -6.61 20.46 3.10
C ARG A 251 -7.63 21.03 2.12
N GLU A 252 -7.27 21.10 0.84
CA GLU A 252 -8.13 21.62 -0.22
C GLU A 252 -8.93 20.49 -0.88
N ALA A 253 -10.25 20.69 -1.02
CA ALA A 253 -11.14 19.68 -1.58
C ALA A 253 -10.83 19.36 -3.05
N ASP A 254 -10.38 20.34 -3.83
CA ASP A 254 -10.00 20.18 -5.24
C ASP A 254 -8.60 19.52 -5.41
N GLY A 255 -7.92 19.26 -4.30
CA GLY A 255 -6.60 18.68 -4.29
C GLY A 255 -5.51 19.58 -4.86
N GLY A 256 -5.67 20.90 -4.82
CA GLY A 256 -4.81 21.91 -5.39
C GLY A 256 -3.31 21.63 -5.35
N THR A 257 -2.53 22.30 -6.16
CA THR A 257 -1.07 22.08 -6.25
C THR A 257 -0.30 22.58 -5.02
N ALA A 258 -0.85 23.57 -4.31
CA ALA A 258 -0.34 24.10 -3.05
C ALA A 258 -1.06 23.46 -1.85
N LEU A 259 -0.46 23.55 -0.67
CA LEU A 259 -1.05 23.12 0.59
C LEU A 259 -2.09 24.11 1.15
N GLY A 260 -2.46 25.11 0.38
CA GLY A 260 -3.27 26.25 0.79
C GLY A 260 -2.42 27.37 1.43
N ALA A 261 -3.08 28.45 1.86
CA ALA A 261 -2.44 29.54 2.56
C ALA A 261 -1.81 29.06 3.90
N LEU A 262 -0.68 29.62 4.26
CA LEU A 262 -0.10 29.40 5.58
C LEU A 262 -1.08 29.89 6.64
N GLN A 263 -1.33 29.07 7.64
CA GLN A 263 -2.14 29.44 8.79
C GLN A 263 -1.23 30.10 9.84
N PRO A 264 -1.74 31.07 10.60
CA PRO A 264 -1.03 31.59 11.75
C PRO A 264 -0.62 30.46 12.71
N MET A 265 0.57 30.53 13.27
CA MET A 265 0.94 29.68 14.40
C MET A 265 0.12 30.09 15.62
N THR A 266 -0.44 29.12 16.32
CA THR A 266 -1.33 29.38 17.46
C THR A 266 -0.82 28.73 18.72
N SER A 267 -0.98 29.39 19.85
CA SER A 267 -0.80 28.88 21.20
C SER A 267 -2.10 29.08 22.00
N GLY A 268 -2.58 28.07 22.71
CA GLY A 268 -3.88 28.15 23.42
C GLY A 268 -5.08 28.54 22.53
N GLY A 269 -5.03 28.21 21.23
CA GLY A 269 -6.06 28.54 20.23
C GLY A 269 -6.03 29.99 19.70
N LYS A 270 -5.08 30.81 20.12
CA LYS A 270 -4.88 32.19 19.66
C LYS A 270 -3.63 32.31 18.77
N PRO A 271 -3.63 33.16 17.73
CA PRO A 271 -2.41 33.45 16.98
C PRO A 271 -1.31 34.02 17.90
N ILE A 272 -0.09 33.51 17.72
CA ILE A 272 1.08 34.00 18.45
C ILE A 272 1.53 35.35 17.85
N ASP A 273 1.73 36.36 18.69
CA ASP A 273 2.41 37.58 18.31
C ASP A 273 3.92 37.38 18.41
N PHE A 274 4.60 37.26 17.27
CA PHE A 274 6.05 37.06 17.24
C PHE A 274 6.86 38.29 17.65
N THR A 275 6.21 39.44 17.78
CA THR A 275 6.89 40.68 18.26
C THR A 275 6.88 40.81 19.78
N ASP A 276 5.90 40.17 20.43
CA ASP A 276 5.75 40.12 21.89
C ASP A 276 5.14 38.78 22.31
N PRO A 277 5.94 37.67 22.18
CA PRO A 277 5.45 36.35 22.56
C PRO A 277 5.27 36.22 24.05
N GLY A 278 4.19 35.57 24.48
CA GLY A 278 3.96 35.25 25.90
C GLY A 278 4.97 34.21 26.42
N ASP A 279 5.32 34.27 27.67
CA ASP A 279 6.26 33.32 28.34
C ASP A 279 5.79 31.86 28.23
N ASP A 280 4.47 31.61 28.18
CA ASP A 280 3.84 30.31 28.08
C ASP A 280 3.47 29.89 26.65
N ASP A 281 3.86 30.68 25.65
CA ASP A 281 3.53 30.35 24.26
C ASP A 281 4.27 29.11 23.76
N VAL A 282 3.51 28.18 23.19
CA VAL A 282 4.04 26.93 22.61
C VAL A 282 4.27 27.13 21.10
N PHE A 283 5.51 27.11 20.67
CA PHE A 283 5.90 27.33 19.27
C PHE A 283 5.91 26.02 18.48
N GLY A 284 4.77 25.72 17.84
CA GLY A 284 4.65 24.57 16.96
C GLY A 284 4.41 23.26 17.72
N VAL A 285 5.05 22.18 17.24
CA VAL A 285 4.83 20.80 17.72
C VAL A 285 6.15 20.24 18.23
N SER A 286 6.22 19.88 19.51
CA SER A 286 7.41 19.31 20.16
C SER A 286 7.30 17.81 20.44
N GLN A 287 6.08 17.27 20.49
CA GLN A 287 5.78 15.87 20.78
C GLN A 287 4.89 15.26 19.69
N VAL A 288 4.99 13.93 19.47
CA VAL A 288 4.20 13.26 18.42
C VAL A 288 2.70 13.30 18.69
N GLU A 289 2.27 13.28 19.93
CA GLU A 289 0.87 13.39 20.35
C GLU A 289 0.25 14.77 20.12
N GLN A 290 1.04 15.78 19.83
CA GLN A 290 0.59 17.12 19.48
C GLN A 290 0.28 17.27 18.00
N PHE A 291 0.71 16.31 17.14
CA PHE A 291 0.28 16.29 15.76
C PHE A 291 -1.21 15.94 15.65
N SER A 292 -1.87 16.50 14.63
CA SER A 292 -3.24 16.11 14.33
C SER A 292 -3.35 14.64 13.88
N TRP A 293 -4.54 14.04 14.02
CA TRP A 293 -4.82 12.72 13.47
C TRP A 293 -4.45 12.63 11.97
N LYS A 294 -4.61 13.73 11.24
CA LYS A 294 -4.22 13.82 9.81
C LYS A 294 -2.70 13.76 9.64
N GLY A 295 -1.94 14.39 10.54
CA GLY A 295 -0.47 14.30 10.55
C GLY A 295 0.00 12.87 10.80
N LEU A 296 -0.61 12.16 11.75
CA LEU A 296 -0.31 10.74 12.00
C LEU A 296 -0.64 9.85 10.77
N LEU A 297 -1.75 10.14 10.08
CA LEU A 297 -2.10 9.47 8.83
C LEU A 297 -1.09 9.78 7.71
N ASP A 298 -0.62 11.01 7.60
CA ASP A 298 0.40 11.41 6.62
C ASP A 298 1.71 10.65 6.83
N PHE A 299 2.17 10.52 8.08
CA PHE A 299 3.37 9.76 8.42
C PHE A 299 3.23 8.28 8.03
N SER A 300 2.11 7.66 8.42
CA SER A 300 1.84 6.24 8.15
C SER A 300 1.66 5.93 6.66
N THR A 301 1.28 6.93 5.85
CA THR A 301 1.12 6.77 4.39
C THR A 301 2.44 6.88 3.63
N CYS A 302 3.54 7.26 4.29
CA CYS A 302 4.85 7.41 3.66
C CYS A 302 5.37 6.09 3.09
N THR A 303 5.57 6.02 1.77
CA THR A 303 6.04 4.84 1.04
C THR A 303 7.57 4.76 0.93
N GLU A 304 8.30 5.67 1.56
CA GLU A 304 9.77 5.77 1.47
C GLU A 304 10.31 5.94 0.03
N CYS A 305 9.47 6.38 -0.89
CA CYS A 305 9.82 6.51 -2.33
C CYS A 305 10.90 7.56 -2.62
N GLY A 306 11.19 8.45 -1.65
CA GLY A 306 12.23 9.47 -1.74
C GLY A 306 11.95 10.63 -2.68
N ARG A 307 10.70 10.81 -3.14
CA ARG A 307 10.34 11.94 -4.02
C ARG A 307 10.60 13.29 -3.36
N CYS A 308 10.20 13.44 -2.09
CA CYS A 308 10.47 14.66 -1.31
C CYS A 308 11.98 14.91 -1.11
N GLN A 309 12.77 13.85 -0.87
CA GLN A 309 14.21 13.91 -0.72
C GLN A 309 14.89 14.36 -2.02
N SER A 310 14.51 13.79 -3.17
CA SER A 310 15.12 14.14 -4.47
C SER A 310 14.79 15.57 -4.93
N GLN A 311 13.75 16.18 -4.39
CA GLN A 311 13.36 17.57 -4.69
C GLN A 311 13.85 18.57 -3.64
N CYS A 312 14.42 18.11 -2.53
CA CYS A 312 14.86 18.98 -1.44
C CYS A 312 16.15 19.71 -1.80
N PRO A 313 16.18 21.05 -1.81
CA PRO A 313 17.40 21.82 -2.10
C PRO A 313 18.49 21.57 -1.05
N ALA A 314 18.13 21.41 0.22
CA ALA A 314 19.10 21.10 1.28
C ALA A 314 19.78 19.75 1.05
N TRP A 315 19.01 18.72 0.70
CA TRP A 315 19.56 17.41 0.37
C TRP A 315 20.49 17.47 -0.84
N ASN A 316 20.07 18.15 -1.89
CA ASN A 316 20.82 18.26 -3.15
C ASN A 316 22.10 19.07 -3.04
N THR A 317 22.19 19.99 -2.06
CA THR A 317 23.39 20.79 -1.77
C THR A 317 24.31 20.17 -0.71
N GLY A 318 24.08 18.90 -0.33
CA GLY A 318 24.95 18.15 0.58
C GLY A 318 24.65 18.33 2.07
N LYS A 319 23.63 19.11 2.45
CA LYS A 319 23.24 19.30 3.86
C LYS A 319 22.63 18.01 4.45
N PRO A 320 22.70 17.78 5.77
CA PRO A 320 22.21 16.54 6.40
C PRO A 320 20.68 16.42 6.43
N LEU A 321 19.93 17.45 6.03
CA LEU A 321 18.48 17.47 6.05
C LEU A 321 17.88 16.59 4.93
N SER A 322 17.08 15.60 5.30
CA SER A 322 16.25 14.79 4.39
C SER A 322 14.79 14.80 4.85
N PRO A 323 13.86 15.39 4.06
CA PRO A 323 12.44 15.36 4.41
C PRO A 323 11.88 13.95 4.55
N LYS A 324 12.36 12.99 3.73
CA LYS A 324 11.95 11.59 3.82
C LYS A 324 12.34 10.97 5.17
N LEU A 325 13.62 11.11 5.55
CA LEU A 325 14.12 10.53 6.81
C LEU A 325 13.45 11.17 8.02
N LEU A 326 13.14 12.47 7.97
CA LEU A 326 12.38 13.13 9.02
C LEU A 326 10.98 12.52 9.18
N ILE A 327 10.24 12.36 8.08
CA ILE A 327 8.90 11.75 8.12
C ILE A 327 8.96 10.30 8.60
N MET A 328 9.95 9.53 8.16
CA MET A 328 10.15 8.15 8.62
C MET A 328 10.44 8.10 10.13
N SER A 329 11.34 8.96 10.62
CA SER A 329 11.64 9.02 12.06
C SER A 329 10.43 9.41 12.90
N LEU A 330 9.60 10.37 12.43
CA LEU A 330 8.36 10.74 13.10
C LEU A 330 7.35 9.59 13.11
N ARG A 331 7.21 8.87 12.00
CA ARG A 331 6.37 7.65 11.92
C ARG A 331 6.82 6.61 12.92
N ASP A 332 8.09 6.24 12.87
CA ASP A 332 8.64 5.15 13.67
C ASP A 332 8.59 5.50 15.17
N HIS A 333 8.92 6.74 15.54
CA HIS A 333 8.79 7.23 16.89
C HIS A 333 7.33 7.24 17.39
N ALA A 334 6.40 7.72 16.56
CA ALA A 334 4.98 7.77 16.90
C ALA A 334 4.40 6.35 17.10
N HIS A 335 4.77 5.38 16.26
CA HIS A 335 4.35 3.99 16.45
C HIS A 335 4.99 3.36 17.69
N ALA A 336 6.25 3.63 17.99
CA ALA A 336 6.93 3.13 19.19
C ALA A 336 6.32 3.72 20.48
N LYS A 337 5.94 5.00 20.46
CA LYS A 337 5.33 5.70 21.61
C LYS A 337 3.83 5.38 21.79
N ALA A 338 3.16 4.89 20.74
CA ALA A 338 1.71 4.67 20.76
C ALA A 338 1.20 3.80 21.91
N PRO A 339 1.83 2.69 22.33
CA PRO A 339 1.40 1.91 23.49
C PRO A 339 1.36 2.74 24.80
N TYR A 340 2.38 3.55 25.04
CA TYR A 340 2.45 4.45 26.19
C TYR A 340 1.34 5.50 26.15
N LEU A 341 1.10 6.11 24.99
CA LEU A 341 0.02 7.10 24.82
C LEU A 341 -1.38 6.46 25.01
N LEU A 342 -1.56 5.23 24.53
CA LEU A 342 -2.82 4.49 24.70
C LEU A 342 -3.08 4.06 26.13
N ALA A 343 -2.04 3.93 26.96
CA ALA A 343 -2.14 3.71 28.40
C ALA A 343 -2.46 4.99 29.19
N GLY A 344 -2.53 6.15 28.53
CA GLY A 344 -2.87 7.45 29.14
C GLY A 344 -1.67 8.38 29.36
N GLY A 345 -0.47 7.95 28.97
CA GLY A 345 0.73 8.79 29.06
C GLY A 345 0.78 9.91 28.01
N GLY A 346 1.86 10.66 28.02
CA GLY A 346 2.13 11.74 27.07
C GLY A 346 1.83 13.13 27.63
N LYS A 347 2.01 14.16 26.80
CA LYS A 347 1.86 15.56 27.18
C LYS A 347 0.66 16.22 26.54
N THR A 348 0.13 17.23 27.20
CA THR A 348 -0.88 18.15 26.65
C THR A 348 -0.23 19.08 25.60
N MET A 349 -1.04 19.92 24.95
CA MET A 349 -0.51 20.94 24.03
C MET A 349 0.38 21.95 24.75
N GLU A 350 0.08 22.22 26.02
CA GLU A 350 0.83 23.12 26.90
C GLU A 350 2.09 22.47 27.48
N GLY A 351 2.30 21.17 27.23
CA GLY A 351 3.50 20.43 27.66
C GLY A 351 3.39 19.76 29.01
N GLU A 352 2.23 19.79 29.67
CA GLU A 352 1.97 19.11 30.93
C GLU A 352 1.83 17.61 30.76
N GLU A 353 2.31 16.79 31.72
CA GLU A 353 2.13 15.34 31.73
C GLU A 353 0.65 14.99 31.95
N LYS A 354 0.10 14.08 31.08
CA LYS A 354 -1.32 13.66 31.14
C LYS A 354 -1.61 12.71 32.31
N ALA A 355 -0.62 11.89 32.68
CA ALA A 355 -0.72 10.96 33.81
C ALA A 355 0.60 10.93 34.58
N SER A 356 0.53 10.73 35.91
CA SER A 356 1.72 10.52 36.70
C SER A 356 2.34 9.13 36.42
N GLU A 357 3.64 8.97 36.69
CA GLU A 357 4.32 7.67 36.60
C GLU A 357 3.63 6.57 37.42
N GLU A 358 3.06 6.92 38.56
CA GLU A 358 2.28 6.00 39.45
C GLU A 358 0.97 5.53 38.80
N GLN A 359 0.37 6.31 37.91
CA GLN A 359 -0.87 5.94 37.16
C GLN A 359 -0.59 5.06 35.97
N LEU A 360 0.65 4.98 35.51
CA LEU A 360 1.10 4.24 34.32
C LEU A 360 1.81 2.93 34.67
N ALA A 361 2.20 2.75 35.96
CA ALA A 361 2.79 1.53 36.47
C ALA A 361 1.71 0.49 36.83
#